data_b2def06447d65944efb151e40d9a29e8
#
_entry.id   b2def06447d65944efb151e40d9a29e8
#
_cell.length_a   1.000
_cell.length_b   1.000
_cell.length_c   1.000
_cell.angle_alpha   90.00
_cell.angle_beta   90.00
_cell.angle_gamma   90.00
#
_symmetry.space_group_name_H-M   'P 1'
#
loop_
_entity.id
_entity.type
_entity.pdbx_description
1 polymer ?
#
loop_
_entity_poly.entity_id
_entity_poly.type
_entity_poly.pdbx_seq_one_letter_code
_entity_poly.pdbx_strand_id
1 'polypeptide(L)'
;HILAKAVMEIYGKENVQIAIGPEIADGFYYDFVLPKNVTNDDFPAIEEKMREIIKRRENWVCKELSKSEALDVFKDQRFKVELINELPEDERLTVYYTGDDFVDLCRGPHISNSQELMNCAFKIKSASGSYWRGDEKRDQLQRIYVYAFLNKQDLKEHLRLVKEAMERDHKKIGPALDLFMFQPSAPGMPYWLPRGWKLFNALKSFWSDIHDEHGYQEISGPVLSSSELWEISGHWGHYKENMFVVPPANEGDKIYALKPMNCPNAILAYKRNLHSYKDLPIRISQTDTIHRKEKSGELNGLFRVQMFRQDDAHTI
;
A
#
# COMPACT_ATOMS: atom_id res chain seq x y z
N HIS A 1 -10.90 15.68 11.63
CA HIS A 1 -11.16 17.07 12.03
C HIS A 1 -10.44 17.44 13.34
N ILE A 2 -10.50 16.62 14.41
CA ILE A 2 -9.83 16.90 15.69
C ILE A 2 -8.32 17.12 15.51
N LEU A 3 -7.63 16.31 14.70
CA LEU A 3 -6.21 16.51 14.38
C LEU A 3 -5.99 17.85 13.66
N ALA A 4 -6.79 18.15 12.64
CA ALA A 4 -6.66 19.37 11.87
C ALA A 4 -6.87 20.62 12.75
N LYS A 5 -7.91 20.61 13.59
CA LYS A 5 -8.17 21.65 14.57
C LYS A 5 -7.01 21.80 15.57
N ALA A 6 -6.48 20.68 16.10
CA ALA A 6 -5.34 20.70 17.05
C ALA A 6 -4.09 21.31 16.42
N VAL A 7 -3.77 20.93 15.20
CA VAL A 7 -2.62 21.47 14.45
C VAL A 7 -2.80 22.97 14.18
N MET A 8 -4.01 23.40 13.77
CA MET A 8 -4.29 24.82 13.55
C MET A 8 -4.22 25.64 14.85
N GLU A 9 -4.66 25.08 15.99
CA GLU A 9 -4.56 25.77 17.29
C GLU A 9 -3.10 25.91 17.77
N ILE A 10 -2.22 24.92 17.47
CA ILE A 10 -0.81 24.94 17.88
C ILE A 10 0.02 25.89 17.01
N TYR A 11 -0.18 25.88 15.70
CA TYR A 11 0.68 26.60 14.75
C TYR A 11 0.10 27.95 14.26
N GLY A 12 -1.15 28.27 14.67
CA GLY A 12 -1.90 29.43 14.19
C GLY A 12 -2.70 29.12 12.92
N LYS A 13 -3.98 29.47 12.92
CA LYS A 13 -4.88 29.17 11.78
C LYS A 13 -4.39 29.78 10.47
N GLU A 14 -3.85 30.99 10.54
CA GLU A 14 -3.34 31.76 9.42
C GLU A 14 -2.07 31.16 8.80
N ASN A 15 -1.35 30.31 9.56
CA ASN A 15 -0.08 29.73 9.15
C ASN A 15 -0.23 28.29 8.63
N VAL A 16 -1.44 27.70 8.74
CA VAL A 16 -1.70 26.30 8.40
C VAL A 16 -2.65 26.21 7.22
N GLN A 17 -2.23 25.49 6.19
CA GLN A 17 -3.12 25.08 5.10
C GLN A 17 -3.50 23.63 5.30
N ILE A 18 -4.80 23.35 5.36
CA ILE A 18 -5.34 21.99 5.44
C ILE A 18 -5.69 21.48 4.04
N ALA A 19 -5.35 20.22 3.76
CA ALA A 19 -5.64 19.60 2.46
C ALA A 19 -6.73 18.52 2.60
N ILE A 20 -6.35 17.24 2.67
CA ILE A 20 -7.28 16.12 2.78
C ILE A 20 -6.89 15.21 3.95
N GLY A 21 -7.90 14.53 4.52
CA GLY A 21 -7.70 13.64 5.66
C GLY A 21 -8.61 12.41 5.62
N PRO A 22 -8.35 11.44 4.71
CA PRO A 22 -9.16 10.23 4.61
C PRO A 22 -8.87 9.25 5.75
N GLU A 23 -9.82 8.36 5.99
CA GLU A 23 -9.65 7.18 6.82
C GLU A 23 -8.77 6.12 6.15
N ILE A 24 -8.10 5.32 6.96
CA ILE A 24 -7.33 4.14 6.56
C ILE A 24 -7.66 2.99 7.52
N ALA A 25 -7.19 1.77 7.21
CA ALA A 25 -7.56 0.57 7.94
C ALA A 25 -7.34 0.61 9.46
N ASP A 26 -6.30 1.31 9.94
CA ASP A 26 -5.91 1.38 11.34
C ASP A 26 -6.02 2.80 11.95
N GLY A 27 -6.73 3.70 11.25
CA GLY A 27 -6.91 5.07 11.69
C GLY A 27 -7.18 6.04 10.56
N PHE A 28 -6.39 7.09 10.47
CA PHE A 28 -6.52 8.11 9.43
C PHE A 28 -5.20 8.86 9.24
N TYR A 29 -5.12 9.67 8.19
CA TYR A 29 -4.08 10.69 8.08
C TYR A 29 -4.69 12.05 7.73
N TYR A 30 -3.90 13.08 7.84
CA TYR A 30 -4.26 14.40 7.36
C TYR A 30 -3.04 15.11 6.77
N ASP A 31 -3.23 15.78 5.64
CA ASP A 31 -2.20 16.50 4.90
C ASP A 31 -2.26 17.99 5.18
N PHE A 32 -1.09 18.57 5.45
CA PHE A 32 -0.92 19.98 5.83
C PHE A 32 0.22 20.64 5.07
N VAL A 33 0.11 21.97 4.88
CA VAL A 33 1.28 22.85 4.77
C VAL A 33 1.45 23.56 6.10
N LEU A 34 2.64 23.46 6.69
CA LEU A 34 2.94 23.94 8.03
C LEU A 34 4.11 24.92 8.00
N PRO A 35 4.21 25.87 8.95
CA PRO A 35 5.31 26.82 9.03
C PRO A 35 6.65 26.17 9.38
N LYS A 36 6.61 24.98 10.00
CA LYS A 36 7.75 24.11 10.27
C LYS A 36 7.35 22.66 10.14
N ASN A 37 8.30 21.79 9.83
CA ASN A 37 8.04 20.34 9.79
C ASN A 37 7.77 19.80 11.20
N VAL A 38 6.72 19.01 11.33
CA VAL A 38 6.39 18.25 12.54
C VAL A 38 7.35 17.07 12.65
N THR A 39 7.94 16.90 13.81
CA THR A 39 8.83 15.81 14.18
C THR A 39 8.22 14.92 15.27
N ASN A 40 8.88 13.83 15.61
CA ASN A 40 8.43 12.95 16.70
C ASN A 40 8.32 13.69 18.05
N ASP A 41 9.10 14.73 18.26
CA ASP A 41 9.08 15.52 19.50
C ASP A 41 7.82 16.39 19.62
N ASP A 42 7.17 16.73 18.51
CA ASP A 42 5.92 17.50 18.49
C ASP A 42 4.68 16.61 18.75
N PHE A 43 4.77 15.29 18.55
CA PHE A 43 3.63 14.38 18.67
C PHE A 43 2.90 14.43 20.00
N PRO A 44 3.59 14.43 21.17
CA PRO A 44 2.92 14.49 22.47
C PRO A 44 2.07 15.74 22.65
N ALA A 45 2.55 16.89 22.16
CA ALA A 45 1.85 18.17 22.25
C ALA A 45 0.58 18.17 21.37
N ILE A 46 0.67 17.62 20.15
CA ILE A 46 -0.48 17.50 19.24
C ILE A 46 -1.51 16.53 19.83
N GLU A 47 -1.09 15.37 20.34
CA GLU A 47 -1.98 14.40 20.97
C GLU A 47 -2.69 14.99 22.20
N GLU A 48 -1.99 15.76 23.03
CA GLU A 48 -2.59 16.40 24.21
C GLU A 48 -3.60 17.47 23.78
N LYS A 49 -3.28 18.27 22.76
CA LYS A 49 -4.22 19.25 22.19
C LYS A 49 -5.48 18.57 21.62
N MET A 50 -5.33 17.45 20.94
CA MET A 50 -6.47 16.65 20.48
C MET A 50 -7.36 16.20 21.65
N ARG A 51 -6.76 15.71 22.77
CA ARG A 51 -7.49 15.32 23.97
C ARG A 51 -8.19 16.49 24.64
N GLU A 52 -7.54 17.66 24.66
CA GLU A 52 -8.13 18.91 25.17
C GLU A 52 -9.39 19.30 24.38
N ILE A 53 -9.31 19.29 23.04
CA ILE A 53 -10.44 19.60 22.15
C ILE A 53 -11.60 18.63 22.39
N ILE A 54 -11.32 17.32 22.52
CA ILE A 54 -12.35 16.32 22.82
C ILE A 54 -13.05 16.63 24.15
N LYS A 55 -12.30 17.01 25.19
CA LYS A 55 -12.84 17.34 26.51
C LYS A 55 -13.72 18.60 26.52
N ARG A 56 -13.58 19.50 25.53
CA ARG A 56 -14.42 20.70 25.40
C ARG A 56 -15.89 20.36 25.08
N ARG A 57 -16.17 19.13 24.60
CA ARG A 57 -17.53 18.66 24.24
C ARG A 57 -18.20 19.55 23.21
N GLU A 58 -17.45 19.95 22.19
CA GLU A 58 -17.92 20.83 21.12
C GLU A 58 -18.93 20.12 20.23
N ASN A 59 -19.95 20.85 19.80
CA ASN A 59 -20.93 20.34 18.83
C ASN A 59 -20.32 20.29 17.43
N TRP A 60 -20.76 19.27 16.69
CA TRP A 60 -20.43 19.10 15.28
C TRP A 60 -21.69 19.37 14.46
N VAL A 61 -21.63 20.36 13.60
CA VAL A 61 -22.77 20.81 12.81
C VAL A 61 -22.48 20.66 11.34
N CYS A 62 -23.26 19.79 10.67
CA CYS A 62 -23.25 19.67 9.23
C CYS A 62 -24.08 20.78 8.59
N LYS A 63 -23.54 21.46 7.61
CA LYS A 63 -24.30 22.41 6.77
C LYS A 63 -24.07 22.10 5.31
N GLU A 64 -25.12 22.23 4.52
CA GLU A 64 -25.05 22.24 3.06
C GLU A 64 -24.88 23.67 2.57
N LEU A 65 -23.88 23.88 1.75
CA LEU A 65 -23.54 25.17 1.16
C LEU A 65 -23.60 25.08 -0.37
N SER A 66 -23.93 26.18 -1.01
CA SER A 66 -23.65 26.37 -2.43
C SER A 66 -22.14 26.51 -2.65
N LYS A 67 -21.70 26.32 -3.89
CA LYS A 67 -20.29 26.47 -4.27
C LYS A 67 -19.75 27.87 -3.90
N SER A 68 -20.51 28.93 -4.14
CA SER A 68 -20.12 30.31 -3.80
C SER A 68 -19.97 30.51 -2.30
N GLU A 69 -20.90 30.00 -1.49
CA GLU A 69 -20.82 30.07 -0.02
C GLU A 69 -19.62 29.28 0.51
N ALA A 70 -19.35 28.08 -0.05
CA ALA A 70 -18.21 27.29 0.33
C ALA A 70 -16.88 27.98 -0.02
N LEU A 71 -16.76 28.60 -1.19
CA LEU A 71 -15.57 29.37 -1.58
C LEU A 71 -15.33 30.55 -0.63
N ASP A 72 -16.35 31.23 -0.15
CA ASP A 72 -16.18 32.31 0.84
C ASP A 72 -15.69 31.77 2.20
N VAL A 73 -16.26 30.64 2.66
CA VAL A 73 -15.85 29.98 3.91
C VAL A 73 -14.38 29.52 3.86
N PHE A 74 -13.94 29.00 2.74
CA PHE A 74 -12.59 28.44 2.58
C PHE A 74 -11.60 29.33 1.83
N LYS A 75 -11.89 30.64 1.65
CA LYS A 75 -11.07 31.57 0.87
C LYS A 75 -9.59 31.58 1.24
N ASP A 76 -9.29 31.38 2.54
CA ASP A 76 -7.92 31.35 3.07
C ASP A 76 -7.28 29.94 3.06
N GLN A 77 -7.97 28.92 2.54
CA GLN A 77 -7.54 27.52 2.48
C GLN A 77 -7.42 27.06 1.01
N ARG A 78 -6.29 27.35 0.40
CA ARG A 78 -6.10 27.19 -1.06
C ARG A 78 -6.41 25.79 -1.61
N PHE A 79 -6.11 24.74 -0.85
CA PHE A 79 -6.40 23.37 -1.29
C PHE A 79 -7.89 23.07 -1.26
N LYS A 80 -8.64 23.63 -0.29
CA LYS A 80 -10.11 23.51 -0.25
C LYS A 80 -10.74 24.31 -1.39
N VAL A 81 -10.23 25.50 -1.68
CA VAL A 81 -10.67 26.31 -2.83
C VAL A 81 -10.47 25.54 -4.15
N GLU A 82 -9.29 24.89 -4.32
CA GLU A 82 -9.02 24.08 -5.51
C GLU A 82 -10.00 22.91 -5.63
N LEU A 83 -10.24 22.15 -4.53
CA LEU A 83 -11.18 21.04 -4.52
C LEU A 83 -12.60 21.49 -4.85
N ILE A 84 -13.06 22.61 -4.29
CA ILE A 84 -14.40 23.17 -4.54
C ILE A 84 -14.54 23.61 -6.01
N ASN A 85 -13.52 24.23 -6.59
CA ASN A 85 -13.57 24.71 -7.99
C ASN A 85 -13.71 23.58 -9.01
N GLU A 86 -13.25 22.36 -8.68
CA GLU A 86 -13.37 21.20 -9.57
C GLU A 86 -14.76 20.54 -9.55
N LEU A 87 -15.58 20.88 -8.56
CA LEU A 87 -16.93 20.34 -8.45
C LEU A 87 -17.91 21.08 -9.35
N PRO A 88 -18.99 20.42 -9.83
CA PRO A 88 -20.04 21.05 -10.60
C PRO A 88 -20.65 22.28 -9.89
N GLU A 89 -21.15 23.25 -10.68
CA GLU A 89 -21.71 24.49 -10.12
C GLU A 89 -23.00 24.28 -9.32
N ASP A 90 -23.76 23.25 -9.65
CA ASP A 90 -25.04 22.89 -9.02
C ASP A 90 -24.88 21.88 -7.87
N GLU A 91 -23.64 21.44 -7.57
CA GLU A 91 -23.39 20.50 -6.48
C GLU A 91 -23.54 21.19 -5.12
N ARG A 92 -24.35 20.60 -4.23
CA ARG A 92 -24.44 21.00 -2.82
C ARG A 92 -23.27 20.39 -2.06
N LEU A 93 -22.53 21.25 -1.38
CA LEU A 93 -21.33 20.87 -0.65
C LEU A 93 -21.62 20.77 0.83
N THR A 94 -21.22 19.66 1.45
CA THR A 94 -21.33 19.49 2.90
C THR A 94 -20.07 19.96 3.60
N VAL A 95 -20.23 20.75 4.64
CA VAL A 95 -19.18 21.21 5.53
C VAL A 95 -19.52 20.88 6.96
N TYR A 96 -18.52 20.58 7.75
CA TYR A 96 -18.69 20.27 9.18
C TYR A 96 -17.98 21.31 10.03
N TYR A 97 -18.76 22.00 10.84
CA TYR A 97 -18.25 22.88 11.90
C TYR A 97 -17.99 22.07 13.15
N THR A 98 -16.85 22.28 13.79
CA THR A 98 -16.49 21.67 15.09
C THR A 98 -16.24 22.81 16.09
N GLY A 99 -17.21 23.03 16.98
CA GLY A 99 -17.26 24.26 17.78
C GLY A 99 -17.51 25.49 16.90
N ASP A 100 -17.11 26.65 17.40
CA ASP A 100 -17.34 27.96 16.73
C ASP A 100 -16.21 28.36 15.79
N ASP A 101 -15.07 27.66 15.84
CA ASP A 101 -13.82 28.18 15.31
C ASP A 101 -13.11 27.26 14.30
N PHE A 102 -13.65 26.09 13.98
CA PHE A 102 -13.11 25.16 12.98
C PHE A 102 -14.18 24.68 12.02
N VAL A 103 -13.86 24.66 10.73
CA VAL A 103 -14.70 24.13 9.66
C VAL A 103 -13.88 23.32 8.67
N ASP A 104 -14.43 22.23 8.18
CA ASP A 104 -13.82 21.41 7.14
C ASP A 104 -14.82 20.98 6.06
N LEU A 105 -14.31 20.86 4.82
CA LEU A 105 -15.07 20.31 3.69
C LEU A 105 -15.06 18.79 3.79
N CYS A 106 -16.23 18.20 4.04
CA CYS A 106 -16.32 16.75 4.24
C CYS A 106 -17.73 16.23 3.93
N ARG A 107 -17.80 15.03 3.35
CA ARG A 107 -19.07 14.37 3.04
C ARG A 107 -19.72 13.73 4.25
N GLY A 108 -18.98 13.48 5.32
CA GLY A 108 -19.48 12.78 6.50
C GLY A 108 -19.86 11.31 6.24
N PRO A 109 -20.70 10.69 7.08
CA PRO A 109 -21.25 11.28 8.32
C PRO A 109 -20.20 11.44 9.43
N HIS A 110 -20.49 12.32 10.39
CA HIS A 110 -19.68 12.53 11.59
C HIS A 110 -20.53 12.45 12.87
N ILE A 111 -19.85 12.42 14.00
CA ILE A 111 -20.45 12.52 15.33
C ILE A 111 -21.21 13.84 15.50
N SER A 112 -22.12 13.89 16.46
CA SER A 112 -22.87 15.11 16.80
C SER A 112 -22.15 16.00 17.81
N ASN A 113 -21.34 15.39 18.68
CA ASN A 113 -20.58 16.09 19.72
C ASN A 113 -19.27 15.36 20.00
N SER A 114 -18.18 16.11 20.24
CA SER A 114 -16.87 15.54 20.52
C SER A 114 -16.81 14.68 21.79
N GLN A 115 -17.84 14.76 22.68
CA GLN A 115 -18.00 13.87 23.81
C GLN A 115 -18.05 12.39 23.43
N GLU A 116 -18.57 12.08 22.24
CA GLU A 116 -18.66 10.71 21.73
C GLU A 116 -17.27 10.06 21.56
N LEU A 117 -16.22 10.89 21.41
CA LEU A 117 -14.82 10.43 21.28
C LEU A 117 -14.10 10.23 22.63
N MET A 118 -14.75 10.47 23.76
CA MET A 118 -14.11 10.40 25.10
C MET A 118 -13.51 9.02 25.42
N ASN A 119 -14.12 7.96 24.89
CA ASN A 119 -13.64 6.58 25.08
C ASN A 119 -12.68 6.14 23.97
N CYS A 120 -12.61 6.87 22.85
CA CYS A 120 -11.71 6.55 21.75
C CYS A 120 -10.26 6.77 22.16
N ALA A 121 -9.39 5.97 21.60
CA ALA A 121 -7.97 6.07 21.81
C ALA A 121 -7.25 6.30 20.48
N PHE A 122 -6.27 7.18 20.49
CA PHE A 122 -5.47 7.51 19.34
C PHE A 122 -4.00 7.70 19.70
N LYS A 123 -3.14 7.52 18.70
CA LYS A 123 -1.70 7.71 18.79
C LYS A 123 -1.17 8.17 17.45
N ILE A 124 -0.37 9.24 17.42
CA ILE A 124 0.32 9.62 16.18
C ILE A 124 1.33 8.53 15.85
N LYS A 125 1.24 8.02 14.63
CA LYS A 125 2.10 6.96 14.08
C LYS A 125 3.39 7.53 13.53
N SER A 126 3.27 8.53 12.67
CA SER A 126 4.40 9.14 11.96
C SER A 126 3.98 10.43 11.26
N ALA A 127 4.98 11.24 10.92
CA ALA A 127 4.84 12.33 9.96
C ALA A 127 5.80 12.11 8.80
N SER A 128 5.37 12.33 7.57
CA SER A 128 6.16 12.16 6.36
C SER A 128 5.85 13.24 5.33
N GLY A 129 6.78 13.49 4.41
CA GLY A 129 6.50 14.31 3.23
C GLY A 129 5.51 13.61 2.30
N SER A 130 4.66 14.38 1.68
CA SER A 130 3.82 13.95 0.56
C SER A 130 3.72 15.09 -0.45
N TYR A 131 3.20 14.82 -1.64
CA TYR A 131 2.95 15.84 -2.65
C TYR A 131 1.44 15.96 -2.90
N TRP A 132 0.99 17.17 -3.13
CA TRP A 132 -0.41 17.40 -3.45
C TRP A 132 -0.83 16.56 -4.65
N ARG A 133 -1.82 15.67 -4.47
CA ARG A 133 -2.30 14.70 -5.48
C ARG A 133 -1.24 13.73 -6.00
N GLY A 134 -0.15 13.53 -5.25
CA GLY A 134 0.93 12.61 -5.65
C GLY A 134 1.82 13.16 -6.78
N ASP A 135 1.69 14.42 -7.16
CA ASP A 135 2.48 15.04 -8.22
C ASP A 135 3.68 15.79 -7.61
N GLU A 136 4.89 15.30 -7.87
CA GLU A 136 6.15 15.87 -7.37
C GLU A 136 6.42 17.32 -7.83
N LYS A 137 5.71 17.80 -8.87
CA LYS A 137 5.80 19.16 -9.37
C LYS A 137 4.89 20.14 -8.62
N ARG A 138 4.04 19.63 -7.74
CA ARG A 138 3.08 20.41 -6.94
C ARG A 138 3.58 20.63 -5.53
N ASP A 139 2.75 21.29 -4.71
CA ASP A 139 3.09 21.62 -3.32
C ASP A 139 3.51 20.39 -2.51
N GLN A 140 4.61 20.53 -1.81
CA GLN A 140 5.02 19.56 -0.81
C GLN A 140 4.19 19.78 0.46
N LEU A 141 3.57 18.67 0.90
CA LEU A 141 2.74 18.62 2.09
C LEU A 141 3.44 17.79 3.16
N GLN A 142 3.03 17.98 4.40
CA GLN A 142 3.35 17.05 5.47
C GLN A 142 2.12 16.24 5.85
N ARG A 143 2.24 14.93 5.78
CA ARG A 143 1.21 13.96 6.11
C ARG A 143 1.43 13.42 7.52
N ILE A 144 0.45 13.61 8.39
CA ILE A 144 0.47 13.08 9.76
C ILE A 144 -0.47 11.88 9.83
N TYR A 145 0.08 10.70 10.12
CA TYR A 145 -0.67 9.46 10.30
C TYR A 145 -1.04 9.25 11.77
N VAL A 146 -2.26 8.84 12.02
CA VAL A 146 -2.78 8.60 13.37
C VAL A 146 -3.46 7.24 13.44
N TYR A 147 -3.05 6.41 14.38
CA TYR A 147 -3.81 5.25 14.82
C TYR A 147 -5.04 5.71 15.61
N ALA A 148 -6.21 5.16 15.32
CA ALA A 148 -7.46 5.50 16.01
C ALA A 148 -8.32 4.27 16.23
N PHE A 149 -8.74 4.07 17.48
CA PHE A 149 -9.53 2.92 17.93
C PHE A 149 -10.66 3.36 18.86
N LEU A 150 -11.73 2.59 18.91
CA LEU A 150 -12.90 2.89 19.75
C LEU A 150 -12.59 2.85 21.25
N ASN A 151 -11.51 2.18 21.66
CA ASN A 151 -11.12 2.08 23.05
C ASN A 151 -9.60 1.94 23.22
N LYS A 152 -9.12 2.12 24.46
CA LYS A 152 -7.69 2.06 24.80
C LYS A 152 -7.12 0.64 24.70
N GLN A 153 -7.92 -0.39 24.91
CA GLN A 153 -7.45 -1.77 24.90
C GLN A 153 -7.07 -2.20 23.48
N ASP A 154 -7.90 -1.85 22.49
CA ASP A 154 -7.64 -2.17 21.08
C ASP A 154 -6.41 -1.42 20.57
N LEU A 155 -6.25 -0.14 20.92
CA LEU A 155 -5.04 0.61 20.59
C LEU A 155 -3.79 -0.03 21.21
N LYS A 156 -3.86 -0.41 22.48
CA LYS A 156 -2.74 -1.05 23.18
C LYS A 156 -2.34 -2.37 22.50
N GLU A 157 -3.31 -3.19 22.16
CA GLU A 157 -3.08 -4.46 21.46
C GLU A 157 -2.50 -4.22 20.06
N HIS A 158 -3.04 -3.27 19.31
CA HIS A 158 -2.50 -2.89 18.01
C HIS A 158 -1.03 -2.45 18.10
N LEU A 159 -0.69 -1.58 19.06
CA LEU A 159 0.69 -1.13 19.27
C LEU A 159 1.63 -2.27 19.67
N ARG A 160 1.12 -3.25 20.46
CA ARG A 160 1.85 -4.46 20.80
C ARG A 160 2.17 -5.29 19.56
N LEU A 161 1.16 -5.50 18.69
CA LEU A 161 1.33 -6.24 17.43
C LEU A 161 2.28 -5.54 16.47
N VAL A 162 2.19 -4.21 16.35
CA VAL A 162 3.11 -3.41 15.52
C VAL A 162 4.55 -3.56 16.02
N LYS A 163 4.77 -3.48 17.33
CA LYS A 163 6.11 -3.68 17.93
C LYS A 163 6.62 -5.09 17.64
N GLU A 164 5.80 -6.09 17.86
CA GLU A 164 6.14 -7.50 17.60
C GLU A 164 6.47 -7.73 16.12
N ALA A 165 5.69 -7.12 15.20
CA ALA A 165 5.98 -7.19 13.77
C ALA A 165 7.33 -6.55 13.40
N MET A 166 7.68 -5.41 14.02
CA MET A 166 8.98 -4.78 13.84
C MET A 166 10.15 -5.62 14.36
N GLU A 167 9.94 -6.33 15.48
CA GLU A 167 10.94 -7.24 16.05
C GLU A 167 11.12 -8.49 15.19
N ARG A 168 10.03 -8.96 14.55
CA ARG A 168 10.01 -10.14 13.67
C ARG A 168 10.24 -9.80 12.19
N ASP A 169 10.64 -8.58 11.87
CA ASP A 169 10.91 -8.18 10.48
C ASP A 169 12.00 -9.06 9.87
N HIS A 170 11.65 -9.75 8.79
CA HIS A 170 12.56 -10.61 8.03
C HIS A 170 13.82 -9.86 7.56
N LYS A 171 13.74 -8.54 7.34
CA LYS A 171 14.90 -7.70 6.97
C LYS A 171 15.93 -7.58 8.09
N LYS A 172 15.54 -7.82 9.34
CA LYS A 172 16.44 -7.91 10.50
C LYS A 172 16.85 -9.35 10.78
N ILE A 173 15.86 -10.24 10.88
CA ILE A 173 16.08 -11.63 11.27
C ILE A 173 16.86 -12.39 10.19
N GLY A 174 16.54 -12.17 8.92
CA GLY A 174 17.17 -12.89 7.82
C GLY A 174 18.70 -12.73 7.79
N PRO A 175 19.25 -11.51 7.74
CA PRO A 175 20.68 -11.29 7.84
C PRO A 175 21.28 -11.73 9.17
N ALA A 176 20.62 -11.50 10.31
CA ALA A 176 21.13 -11.90 11.62
C ALA A 176 21.28 -13.42 11.78
N LEU A 177 20.46 -14.20 11.08
CA LEU A 177 20.50 -15.68 11.06
C LEU A 177 21.23 -16.25 9.84
N ASP A 178 21.83 -15.43 8.98
CA ASP A 178 22.50 -15.85 7.76
C ASP A 178 21.56 -16.65 6.81
N LEU A 179 20.32 -16.14 6.61
CA LEU A 179 19.34 -16.82 5.76
C LEU A 179 19.45 -16.40 4.29
N PHE A 180 19.59 -15.11 4.05
CA PHE A 180 19.69 -14.55 2.69
C PHE A 180 20.43 -13.23 2.70
N MET A 181 20.87 -12.81 1.51
CA MET A 181 21.44 -11.49 1.28
C MET A 181 21.00 -10.92 -0.06
N PHE A 182 21.16 -9.62 -0.23
CA PHE A 182 21.02 -8.91 -1.50
C PHE A 182 22.36 -8.32 -1.91
N GLN A 183 22.61 -8.26 -3.23
CA GLN A 183 23.84 -7.69 -3.79
C GLN A 183 23.51 -6.64 -4.86
N PRO A 184 24.30 -5.57 -4.99
CA PRO A 184 24.09 -4.56 -6.02
C PRO A 184 24.12 -5.11 -7.45
N SER A 185 24.81 -6.23 -7.69
CA SER A 185 24.87 -6.91 -8.97
C SER A 185 23.54 -7.56 -9.40
N ALA A 186 22.62 -7.79 -8.44
CA ALA A 186 21.31 -8.39 -8.67
C ALA A 186 20.27 -7.73 -7.75
N PRO A 187 19.90 -6.47 -8.02
CA PRO A 187 19.00 -5.73 -7.16
C PRO A 187 17.61 -6.40 -7.10
N GLY A 188 17.06 -6.54 -5.88
CA GLY A 188 15.79 -7.21 -5.66
C GLY A 188 15.76 -8.72 -5.95
N MET A 189 16.92 -9.37 -6.11
CA MET A 189 17.06 -10.82 -6.31
C MET A 189 17.80 -11.41 -5.11
N PRO A 190 17.12 -12.17 -4.22
CA PRO A 190 17.75 -12.70 -3.02
C PRO A 190 18.72 -13.83 -3.34
N TYR A 191 19.90 -13.79 -2.70
CA TYR A 191 20.81 -14.92 -2.60
C TYR A 191 20.47 -15.70 -1.34
N TRP A 192 20.06 -16.96 -1.49
CA TRP A 192 19.78 -17.83 -0.35
C TRP A 192 21.08 -18.43 0.17
N LEU A 193 21.41 -18.15 1.42
CA LEU A 193 22.59 -18.68 2.09
C LEU A 193 22.33 -20.12 2.60
N PRO A 194 23.33 -20.88 3.03
CA PRO A 194 23.16 -22.30 3.32
C PRO A 194 22.02 -22.62 4.31
N ARG A 195 21.83 -21.80 5.37
CA ARG A 195 20.74 -21.97 6.33
C ARG A 195 19.39 -21.63 5.72
N GLY A 196 19.32 -20.52 5.00
CA GLY A 196 18.10 -20.10 4.30
C GLY A 196 17.69 -21.07 3.21
N TRP A 197 18.67 -21.63 2.46
CA TRP A 197 18.41 -22.64 1.46
C TRP A 197 17.83 -23.95 2.03
N LYS A 198 18.29 -24.36 3.21
CA LYS A 198 17.69 -25.50 3.93
C LYS A 198 16.24 -25.23 4.32
N LEU A 199 15.95 -24.03 4.86
CA LEU A 199 14.60 -23.62 5.21
C LEU A 199 13.72 -23.58 3.96
N PHE A 200 14.21 -22.97 2.89
CA PHE A 200 13.50 -22.88 1.60
C PHE A 200 13.12 -24.27 1.06
N ASN A 201 14.09 -25.21 1.05
CA ASN A 201 13.84 -26.57 0.58
C ASN A 201 12.87 -27.34 1.48
N ALA A 202 12.90 -27.12 2.80
CA ALA A 202 11.92 -27.75 3.71
C ALA A 202 10.50 -27.25 3.41
N LEU A 203 10.31 -25.95 3.15
CA LEU A 203 9.03 -25.41 2.73
C LEU A 203 8.59 -25.95 1.35
N LYS A 204 9.52 -26.04 0.41
CA LYS A 204 9.22 -26.63 -0.91
C LYS A 204 8.80 -28.09 -0.81
N SER A 205 9.51 -28.90 -0.02
CA SER A 205 9.13 -30.30 0.18
C SER A 205 7.72 -30.41 0.78
N PHE A 206 7.43 -29.65 1.81
CA PHE A 206 6.10 -29.62 2.43
C PHE A 206 5.01 -29.23 1.41
N TRP A 207 5.27 -28.24 0.57
CA TRP A 207 4.38 -27.85 -0.52
C TRP A 207 4.17 -28.97 -1.53
N SER A 208 5.24 -29.64 -1.99
CA SER A 208 5.16 -30.77 -2.94
C SER A 208 4.35 -31.91 -2.35
N ASP A 209 4.60 -32.31 -1.09
CA ASP A 209 3.87 -33.39 -0.41
C ASP A 209 2.36 -33.12 -0.38
N ILE A 210 1.94 -31.89 -0.02
CA ILE A 210 0.52 -31.50 0.00
C ILE A 210 -0.09 -31.56 -1.42
N HIS A 211 0.63 -31.10 -2.43
CA HIS A 211 0.15 -31.11 -3.81
C HIS A 211 -0.01 -32.55 -4.32
N ASP A 212 0.94 -33.43 -4.02
CA ASP A 212 0.86 -34.85 -4.38
C ASP A 212 -0.34 -35.53 -3.71
N GLU A 213 -0.59 -35.28 -2.40
CA GLU A 213 -1.75 -35.80 -1.68
C GLU A 213 -3.08 -35.35 -2.31
N HIS A 214 -3.12 -34.18 -2.93
CA HIS A 214 -4.32 -33.65 -3.60
C HIS A 214 -4.37 -33.96 -5.11
N GLY A 215 -3.45 -34.79 -5.59
CA GLY A 215 -3.42 -35.26 -6.97
C GLY A 215 -2.94 -34.25 -8.00
N TYR A 216 -2.15 -33.28 -7.58
CA TYR A 216 -1.43 -32.38 -8.49
C TYR A 216 -0.15 -33.04 -9.00
N GLN A 217 0.15 -32.83 -10.27
CA GLN A 217 1.39 -33.27 -10.90
C GLN A 217 2.34 -32.08 -11.03
N GLU A 218 3.46 -32.13 -10.31
CA GLU A 218 4.47 -31.07 -10.39
C GLU A 218 5.18 -31.13 -11.74
N ILE A 219 5.25 -29.99 -12.42
CA ILE A 219 6.03 -29.79 -13.65
C ILE A 219 7.06 -28.69 -13.46
N SER A 220 8.07 -28.66 -14.32
CA SER A 220 9.02 -27.56 -14.42
C SER A 220 9.22 -27.17 -15.87
N GLY A 221 9.28 -25.88 -16.15
CA GLY A 221 9.42 -25.31 -17.49
C GLY A 221 10.60 -24.36 -17.60
N PRO A 222 10.98 -23.98 -18.83
CA PRO A 222 12.10 -23.08 -19.05
C PRO A 222 11.85 -21.70 -18.43
N VAL A 223 12.91 -21.09 -17.90
CA VAL A 223 12.89 -19.73 -17.36
C VAL A 223 12.90 -18.68 -18.47
N LEU A 224 13.56 -18.98 -19.58
CA LEU A 224 13.71 -18.13 -20.76
C LEU A 224 12.89 -18.69 -21.92
N SER A 225 12.01 -17.87 -22.49
CA SER A 225 11.15 -18.23 -23.62
C SER A 225 11.13 -17.12 -24.67
N SER A 226 10.85 -17.48 -25.94
CA SER A 226 10.74 -16.51 -27.03
C SER A 226 9.55 -15.57 -26.83
N SER A 227 9.61 -14.36 -27.41
CA SER A 227 8.54 -13.37 -27.36
C SER A 227 7.22 -13.92 -27.90
N GLU A 228 7.26 -14.84 -28.85
CA GLU A 228 6.08 -15.48 -29.44
C GLU A 228 5.12 -16.08 -28.38
N LEU A 229 5.67 -16.74 -27.34
CA LEU A 229 4.86 -17.28 -26.25
C LEU A 229 4.13 -16.16 -25.48
N TRP A 230 4.81 -15.06 -25.26
CA TRP A 230 4.28 -13.91 -24.53
C TRP A 230 3.29 -13.09 -25.35
N GLU A 231 3.45 -13.08 -26.66
CA GLU A 231 2.50 -12.50 -27.63
C GLU A 231 1.19 -13.30 -27.65
N ILE A 232 1.29 -14.63 -27.83
CA ILE A 232 0.12 -15.54 -27.82
C ILE A 232 -0.66 -15.45 -26.49
N SER A 233 0.04 -15.35 -25.37
CA SER A 233 -0.57 -15.28 -24.04
C SER A 233 -1.00 -13.86 -23.63
N GLY A 234 -0.79 -12.85 -24.47
CA GLY A 234 -1.15 -11.45 -24.23
C GLY A 234 -0.20 -10.67 -23.32
N HIS A 235 0.77 -11.33 -22.69
CA HIS A 235 1.70 -10.67 -21.77
C HIS A 235 2.57 -9.61 -22.45
N TRP A 236 2.94 -9.85 -23.71
CA TRP A 236 3.79 -8.91 -24.45
C TRP A 236 3.14 -7.54 -24.66
N GLY A 237 1.83 -7.50 -24.88
CA GLY A 237 1.09 -6.25 -25.07
C GLY A 237 0.81 -5.48 -23.78
N HIS A 238 0.57 -6.18 -22.67
CA HIS A 238 0.07 -5.56 -21.44
C HIS A 238 1.09 -5.54 -20.30
N TYR A 239 2.16 -6.31 -20.38
CA TYR A 239 3.07 -6.55 -19.26
C TYR A 239 4.56 -6.44 -19.63
N LYS A 240 4.89 -6.06 -20.85
CA LYS A 240 6.27 -6.01 -21.37
C LYS A 240 7.20 -5.14 -20.52
N GLU A 241 6.71 -4.03 -20.00
CA GLU A 241 7.49 -3.12 -19.15
C GLU A 241 7.98 -3.76 -17.86
N ASN A 242 7.24 -4.77 -17.37
CA ASN A 242 7.57 -5.54 -16.19
C ASN A 242 8.34 -6.84 -16.50
N MET A 243 8.77 -7.04 -17.74
CA MET A 243 9.53 -8.21 -18.15
C MET A 243 11.02 -7.89 -18.33
N PHE A 244 11.87 -8.82 -17.98
CA PHE A 244 13.28 -8.79 -18.37
C PHE A 244 13.43 -9.34 -19.79
N VAL A 245 13.65 -8.45 -20.73
CA VAL A 245 13.79 -8.79 -22.14
C VAL A 245 15.26 -8.97 -22.49
N VAL A 246 15.58 -10.06 -23.16
CA VAL A 246 16.91 -10.33 -23.71
C VAL A 246 16.88 -9.93 -25.19
N PRO A 247 17.59 -8.86 -25.56
CA PRO A 247 17.60 -8.38 -26.93
C PRO A 247 18.30 -9.40 -27.85
N PRO A 248 17.97 -9.42 -29.15
CA PRO A 248 18.64 -10.28 -30.11
C PRO A 248 20.12 -9.87 -30.26
N ALA A 249 20.99 -10.85 -30.47
CA ALA A 249 22.41 -10.60 -30.70
C ALA A 249 22.67 -10.05 -32.13
N ASN A 250 21.92 -10.53 -33.12
CA ASN A 250 22.00 -10.10 -34.51
C ASN A 250 20.64 -9.71 -35.04
N GLU A 251 20.62 -8.94 -36.14
CA GLU A 251 19.39 -8.62 -36.84
C GLU A 251 18.74 -9.91 -37.39
N GLY A 252 17.46 -10.08 -37.08
CA GLY A 252 16.69 -11.27 -37.43
C GLY A 252 16.67 -12.39 -36.39
N ASP A 253 17.47 -12.30 -35.34
CA ASP A 253 17.40 -13.26 -34.24
C ASP A 253 16.10 -13.07 -33.40
N LYS A 254 15.66 -14.15 -32.78
CA LYS A 254 14.48 -14.11 -31.90
C LYS A 254 14.75 -13.29 -30.63
N ILE A 255 13.73 -12.57 -30.21
CA ILE A 255 13.72 -11.90 -28.90
C ILE A 255 13.27 -12.90 -27.85
N TYR A 256 13.94 -12.90 -26.70
CA TYR A 256 13.60 -13.73 -25.56
C TYR A 256 13.25 -12.86 -24.34
N ALA A 257 12.51 -13.44 -23.39
CA ALA A 257 12.30 -12.82 -22.11
C ALA A 257 12.27 -13.86 -20.98
N LEU A 258 12.71 -13.44 -19.79
CA LEU A 258 12.52 -14.24 -18.58
C LEU A 258 11.02 -14.30 -18.24
N LYS A 259 10.55 -15.48 -17.87
CA LYS A 259 9.12 -15.67 -17.58
C LYS A 259 8.69 -14.85 -16.36
N PRO A 260 7.62 -14.03 -16.50
CA PRO A 260 7.02 -13.30 -15.39
C PRO A 260 5.94 -14.12 -14.67
N MET A 261 5.49 -15.21 -15.30
CA MET A 261 4.42 -16.12 -14.84
C MET A 261 4.67 -17.54 -15.33
N ASN A 262 4.12 -18.51 -14.61
CA ASN A 262 4.21 -19.94 -14.95
C ASN A 262 3.08 -20.42 -15.89
N CYS A 263 1.92 -19.75 -15.87
CA CYS A 263 0.70 -20.16 -16.60
C CYS A 263 0.94 -20.56 -18.06
N PRO A 264 1.66 -19.78 -18.90
CA PRO A 264 1.87 -20.17 -20.30
C PRO A 264 2.62 -21.49 -20.45
N ASN A 265 3.60 -21.78 -19.58
CA ASN A 265 4.32 -23.05 -19.61
C ASN A 265 3.43 -24.23 -19.18
N ALA A 266 2.59 -24.04 -18.16
CA ALA A 266 1.62 -25.06 -17.75
C ALA A 266 0.63 -25.40 -18.87
N ILE A 267 0.13 -24.39 -19.59
CA ILE A 267 -0.76 -24.58 -20.74
C ILE A 267 -0.04 -25.31 -21.90
N LEU A 268 1.23 -25.00 -22.15
CA LEU A 268 2.01 -25.75 -23.15
C LEU A 268 2.19 -27.22 -22.77
N ALA A 269 2.46 -27.49 -21.48
CA ALA A 269 2.55 -28.86 -20.98
C ALA A 269 1.21 -29.61 -21.10
N TYR A 270 0.10 -28.95 -20.80
CA TYR A 270 -1.25 -29.50 -21.00
C TYR A 270 -1.52 -29.80 -22.50
N LYS A 271 -1.23 -28.85 -23.37
CA LYS A 271 -1.50 -28.97 -24.82
C LYS A 271 -0.66 -29.99 -25.57
N ARG A 272 0.35 -30.63 -24.94
CA ARG A 272 1.17 -31.67 -25.59
C ARG A 272 0.41 -32.89 -26.02
N ASN A 273 -0.71 -33.19 -25.35
CA ASN A 273 -1.58 -34.31 -25.62
C ASN A 273 -3.01 -33.88 -25.91
N LEU A 274 -3.77 -34.70 -26.62
CA LEU A 274 -5.22 -34.56 -26.70
C LEU A 274 -5.85 -35.15 -25.43
N HIS A 275 -6.77 -34.41 -24.83
CA HIS A 275 -7.48 -34.79 -23.62
C HIS A 275 -8.97 -34.99 -23.90
N SER A 276 -9.55 -35.99 -23.27
CA SER A 276 -10.98 -36.19 -23.23
C SER A 276 -11.57 -35.50 -22.00
N TYR A 277 -12.85 -35.12 -22.05
CA TYR A 277 -13.55 -34.64 -20.87
C TYR A 277 -13.53 -35.63 -19.68
N LYS A 278 -13.26 -36.92 -19.95
CA LYS A 278 -13.12 -37.96 -18.92
C LYS A 278 -11.79 -37.92 -18.17
N ASP A 279 -10.81 -37.22 -18.73
CA ASP A 279 -9.48 -37.05 -18.12
C ASP A 279 -9.47 -35.87 -17.10
N LEU A 280 -10.55 -35.10 -17.08
CA LEU A 280 -10.67 -33.93 -16.20
C LEU A 280 -11.18 -34.32 -14.80
N PRO A 281 -10.79 -33.61 -13.75
CA PRO A 281 -9.89 -32.47 -13.77
C PRO A 281 -8.42 -32.90 -13.85
N ILE A 282 -7.65 -32.22 -14.70
CA ILE A 282 -6.18 -32.33 -14.74
C ILE A 282 -5.62 -31.25 -13.83
N ARG A 283 -4.77 -31.66 -12.88
CA ARG A 283 -4.16 -30.76 -11.87
C ARG A 283 -2.66 -30.71 -12.09
N ILE A 284 -2.16 -29.52 -12.34
CA ILE A 284 -0.74 -29.24 -12.60
C ILE A 284 -0.24 -28.23 -11.58
N SER A 285 0.88 -28.51 -10.92
CA SER A 285 1.54 -27.57 -10.01
C SER A 285 2.94 -27.20 -10.49
N GLN A 286 3.44 -26.05 -10.05
CA GLN A 286 4.70 -25.50 -10.52
C GLN A 286 5.31 -24.54 -9.48
N THR A 287 6.59 -24.72 -9.11
CA THR A 287 7.34 -23.80 -8.24
C THR A 287 8.58 -23.23 -8.93
N ASP A 288 8.51 -23.02 -10.22
CA ASP A 288 9.65 -22.48 -10.96
C ASP A 288 9.96 -21.02 -10.59
N THR A 289 11.22 -20.65 -10.82
CA THR A 289 11.65 -19.27 -10.66
C THR A 289 11.05 -18.38 -11.72
N ILE A 290 10.44 -17.28 -11.30
CA ILE A 290 9.91 -16.23 -12.15
C ILE A 290 10.61 -14.89 -11.88
N HIS A 291 10.55 -13.98 -12.86
CA HIS A 291 11.23 -12.70 -12.79
C HIS A 291 10.28 -11.58 -13.20
N ARG A 292 10.18 -10.55 -12.37
CA ARG A 292 9.40 -9.34 -12.66
C ARG A 292 10.28 -8.12 -12.47
N LYS A 293 10.33 -7.24 -13.46
CA LYS A 293 11.06 -5.98 -13.41
C LYS A 293 10.25 -4.97 -12.59
N GLU A 294 10.37 -5.06 -11.28
CA GLU A 294 9.75 -4.11 -10.36
C GLU A 294 10.52 -2.79 -10.33
N LYS A 295 9.83 -1.69 -10.05
CA LYS A 295 10.48 -0.38 -9.89
C LYS A 295 11.36 -0.39 -8.63
N SER A 296 12.53 0.24 -8.71
CA SER A 296 13.51 0.26 -7.61
C SER A 296 12.93 0.74 -6.29
N GLY A 297 12.08 1.78 -6.29
CA GLY A 297 11.46 2.31 -5.08
C GLY A 297 10.37 1.44 -4.46
N GLU A 298 9.95 0.36 -5.13
CA GLU A 298 8.93 -0.57 -4.65
C GLU A 298 9.52 -1.82 -4.00
N LEU A 299 10.82 -2.07 -4.17
CA LEU A 299 11.48 -3.25 -3.59
C LEU A 299 11.45 -3.23 -2.06
N ASN A 300 11.06 -4.35 -1.45
CA ASN A 300 10.90 -4.43 0.00
C ASN A 300 11.27 -5.81 0.56
N GLY A 301 12.56 -6.00 0.87
CA GLY A 301 13.08 -7.26 1.41
C GLY A 301 12.65 -8.46 0.56
N LEU A 302 12.07 -9.50 1.19
CA LEU A 302 11.49 -10.65 0.49
C LEU A 302 10.01 -10.47 0.10
N PHE A 303 9.34 -9.39 0.54
CA PHE A 303 7.93 -9.15 0.21
C PHE A 303 7.73 -8.62 -1.21
N ARG A 304 8.70 -7.88 -1.75
CA ARG A 304 8.66 -7.41 -3.13
C ARG A 304 10.05 -7.49 -3.74
N VAL A 305 10.22 -8.44 -4.61
CA VAL A 305 11.49 -8.86 -5.21
C VAL A 305 11.35 -8.94 -6.73
N GLN A 306 12.49 -9.00 -7.42
CA GLN A 306 12.51 -9.17 -8.87
C GLN A 306 12.67 -10.64 -9.31
N MET A 307 13.06 -11.52 -8.38
CA MET A 307 13.20 -12.96 -8.61
C MET A 307 12.61 -13.73 -7.45
N PHE A 308 11.66 -14.60 -7.71
CA PHE A 308 10.96 -15.39 -6.69
C PHE A 308 10.36 -16.67 -7.26
N ARG A 309 9.82 -17.50 -6.38
CA ARG A 309 9.02 -18.67 -6.75
C ARG A 309 7.61 -18.50 -6.17
N GLN A 310 6.64 -18.99 -6.88
CA GLN A 310 5.24 -19.01 -6.42
C GLN A 310 4.81 -20.42 -6.11
N ASP A 311 3.91 -20.55 -5.16
CA ASP A 311 3.01 -21.68 -5.01
C ASP A 311 1.93 -21.54 -6.08
N ASP A 312 2.15 -22.18 -7.22
CA ASP A 312 1.35 -22.00 -8.42
C ASP A 312 0.74 -23.32 -8.85
N ALA A 313 -0.57 -23.32 -9.09
CA ALA A 313 -1.30 -24.51 -9.49
C ALA A 313 -2.42 -24.17 -10.49
N HIS A 314 -2.62 -25.07 -11.44
CA HIS A 314 -3.64 -24.98 -12.48
C HIS A 314 -4.50 -26.23 -12.45
N THR A 315 -5.81 -26.02 -12.35
CA THR A 315 -6.82 -27.09 -12.51
C THR A 315 -7.59 -26.82 -13.79
N ILE A 316 -7.58 -27.78 -14.68
CA ILE A 316 -8.19 -27.73 -16.00
C ILE A 316 -9.34 -28.74 -16.04
#